data_cfa244bcdcb561d1976b44e3f44a6a48
#
_entry.id   cfa244bcdcb561d1976b44e3f44a6a48
#
_cell.length_a   1.000
_cell.length_b   1.000
_cell.length_c   1.000
_cell.angle_alpha   90.00
_cell.angle_beta   90.00
_cell.angle_gamma   90.00
#
_symmetry.space_group_name_H-M   'P 1'
#
loop_
_entity.id
_entity.type
_entity.pdbx_description
1 polymer ?
#
loop_
_entity_poly.entity_id
_entity_poly.type
_entity_poly.pdbx_seq_one_letter_code
_entity_poly.pdbx_strand_id
1 'polypeptide(L)'
;MRSRNLVLLLIFISQSILAQTVTEMPLYPAAIPGAKISAVKEQIIFTNGGVRISSVITPTLTKFSPAKANGMSVIICPGGGYGRLAIDHEGVDIAKAFNQLGITGFVLKYRLPNDSIMVDKTTGPLQDAQQAIRMVRQQSAAWGLNPAKIGIMGFSAGGHLASTAATHFNMLADQTTKDTTSVRPDFAILIYPVISFDDSIAHKGSKTNLMGKNPTADQVKLFSNELQVTKNSPPAFLVHAGDDGTVPVENSIRYYQACIKNKVVAEMHLYPKGGHGFGMNNKTTNDKWFDRLTNWLNAIQ
;
A
#
# COMPACT_ATOMS: atom_id res chain seq x y z
N MET A 1 -65.44 39.69 4.63
CA MET A 1 -64.32 39.01 3.95
C MET A 1 -63.12 38.98 4.88
N ARG A 2 -62.77 37.78 5.43
CA ARG A 2 -61.63 37.63 6.30
C ARG A 2 -60.47 36.98 5.50
N SER A 3 -59.39 37.76 5.25
CA SER A 3 -58.19 37.27 4.60
C SER A 3 -57.41 36.35 5.53
N ARG A 4 -57.21 35.09 5.16
CA ARG A 4 -56.35 34.13 5.85
C ARG A 4 -54.94 34.30 5.30
N ASN A 5 -54.05 34.86 6.13
CA ASN A 5 -52.63 34.89 5.82
C ASN A 5 -52.03 33.48 6.04
N LEU A 6 -51.55 32.88 4.95
CA LEU A 6 -50.83 31.61 4.97
C LEU A 6 -49.35 31.91 5.22
N VAL A 7 -48.85 31.56 6.41
CA VAL A 7 -47.43 31.65 6.75
C VAL A 7 -46.76 30.38 6.24
N LEU A 8 -45.97 30.48 5.17
CA LEU A 8 -45.10 29.38 4.70
C LEU A 8 -43.87 29.30 5.63
N LEU A 9 -43.75 28.25 6.41
CA LEU A 9 -42.58 27.94 7.20
C LEU A 9 -41.54 27.23 6.32
N LEU A 10 -40.53 27.96 5.89
CA LEU A 10 -39.37 27.39 5.16
C LEU A 10 -38.45 26.68 6.17
N ILE A 11 -38.49 25.36 6.17
CA ILE A 11 -37.55 24.53 6.95
C ILE A 11 -36.24 24.46 6.15
N PHE A 12 -35.23 25.19 6.58
CA PHE A 12 -33.86 25.03 6.11
C PHE A 12 -33.25 23.76 6.72
N ILE A 13 -33.20 22.68 5.95
CA ILE A 13 -32.44 21.48 6.30
C ILE A 13 -30.96 21.82 6.01
N SER A 14 -30.20 22.17 7.04
CA SER A 14 -28.73 22.27 6.94
C SER A 14 -28.17 20.88 6.73
N GLN A 15 -27.81 20.54 5.50
CA GLN A 15 -26.99 19.37 5.23
C GLN A 15 -25.58 19.66 5.75
N SER A 16 -25.22 19.08 6.88
CA SER A 16 -23.85 19.04 7.37
C SER A 16 -23.02 18.24 6.35
N ILE A 17 -22.24 18.91 5.51
CA ILE A 17 -21.24 18.26 4.67
C ILE A 17 -20.18 17.72 5.65
N LEU A 18 -20.22 16.43 5.92
CA LEU A 18 -19.16 15.73 6.63
C LEU A 18 -17.90 15.79 5.74
N ALA A 19 -17.00 16.70 6.05
CA ALA A 19 -15.75 16.85 5.32
C ALA A 19 -14.88 15.62 5.59
N GLN A 20 -14.23 15.15 4.52
CA GLN A 20 -13.20 14.11 4.59
C GLN A 20 -12.08 14.58 5.53
N THR A 21 -11.80 13.81 6.59
CA THR A 21 -10.75 14.16 7.54
C THR A 21 -9.43 13.49 7.13
N VAL A 22 -8.38 14.29 7.01
CA VAL A 22 -7.01 13.83 6.73
C VAL A 22 -6.16 14.09 7.96
N THR A 23 -5.46 13.07 8.43
CA THR A 23 -4.60 13.16 9.62
C THR A 23 -3.28 12.44 9.37
N GLU A 24 -2.17 13.16 9.34
CA GLU A 24 -0.83 12.58 9.34
C GLU A 24 -0.35 12.34 10.78
N MET A 25 0.26 11.18 11.01
CA MET A 25 0.78 10.80 12.32
C MET A 25 2.14 10.13 12.20
N PRO A 26 3.05 10.30 13.18
CA PRO A 26 4.29 9.54 13.20
C PRO A 26 3.99 8.04 13.32
N LEU A 27 4.75 7.22 12.58
CA LEU A 27 4.57 5.77 12.59
C LEU A 27 5.07 5.13 13.89
N TYR A 28 6.07 5.74 14.52
CA TYR A 28 6.65 5.32 15.79
C TYR A 28 6.47 6.43 16.83
N PRO A 29 5.94 6.12 18.01
CA PRO A 29 5.73 7.12 19.08
C PRO A 29 7.04 7.55 19.77
N ALA A 30 8.11 6.77 19.58
CA ALA A 30 9.44 6.99 20.16
C ALA A 30 10.53 6.81 19.10
N ALA A 31 11.69 6.30 19.47
CA ALA A 31 12.78 6.03 18.53
C ALA A 31 12.36 5.04 17.43
N ILE A 32 12.79 5.32 16.22
CA ILE A 32 12.54 4.46 15.06
C ILE A 32 13.52 3.26 15.14
N PRO A 33 13.03 2.02 15.20
CA PRO A 33 13.90 0.85 15.31
C PRO A 33 14.90 0.77 14.15
N GLY A 34 16.16 0.45 14.46
CA GLY A 34 17.23 0.32 13.47
C GLY A 34 17.61 1.62 12.75
N ALA A 35 17.14 2.80 13.20
CA ALA A 35 17.57 4.08 12.65
C ALA A 35 18.99 4.42 13.07
N LYS A 36 19.74 5.05 12.16
CA LYS A 36 21.07 5.64 12.42
C LYS A 36 20.96 7.16 12.45
N ILE A 37 21.78 7.81 13.27
CA ILE A 37 22.00 9.26 13.19
C ILE A 37 22.64 9.55 11.82
N SER A 38 22.03 10.45 11.07
CA SER A 38 22.48 10.76 9.70
C SER A 38 22.22 12.22 9.34
N ALA A 39 23.08 12.76 8.49
CA ALA A 39 22.90 14.08 7.88
C ALA A 39 21.98 14.06 6.63
N VAL A 40 21.51 12.89 6.23
CA VAL A 40 20.56 12.75 5.10
C VAL A 40 19.30 13.56 5.41
N LYS A 41 18.81 14.28 4.40
CA LYS A 41 17.57 15.06 4.51
C LYS A 41 16.56 14.55 3.50
N GLU A 42 15.33 14.41 3.94
CA GLU A 42 14.18 14.14 3.08
C GLU A 42 13.99 15.26 2.06
N GLN A 43 13.67 14.91 0.83
CA GLN A 43 13.45 15.84 -0.27
C GLN A 43 12.05 15.66 -0.84
N ILE A 44 11.32 16.76 -0.95
CA ILE A 44 10.01 16.82 -1.59
C ILE A 44 10.21 17.46 -2.97
N ILE A 45 9.84 16.73 -4.02
CA ILE A 45 10.06 17.11 -5.42
C ILE A 45 8.69 17.24 -6.09
N PHE A 46 8.39 18.43 -6.57
CA PHE A 46 7.17 18.69 -7.36
C PHE A 46 7.48 18.45 -8.84
N THR A 47 6.68 17.61 -9.49
CA THR A 47 6.79 17.28 -10.92
C THR A 47 5.44 17.42 -11.61
N ASN A 48 5.42 17.42 -12.95
CA ASN A 48 4.15 17.39 -13.70
C ASN A 48 3.30 16.12 -13.43
N GLY A 49 3.92 15.07 -12.85
CA GLY A 49 3.26 13.83 -12.44
C GLY A 49 2.95 13.76 -10.94
N GLY A 50 2.88 14.90 -10.23
CA GLY A 50 2.58 15.01 -8.81
C GLY A 50 3.82 15.10 -7.91
N VAL A 51 3.60 15.01 -6.61
CA VAL A 51 4.63 15.08 -5.57
C VAL A 51 5.35 13.76 -5.43
N ARG A 52 6.68 13.84 -5.35
CA ARG A 52 7.57 12.71 -5.05
C ARG A 52 8.41 13.02 -3.83
N ILE A 53 8.60 12.02 -2.99
CA ILE A 53 9.43 12.16 -1.78
C ILE A 53 10.61 11.20 -1.92
N SER A 54 11.83 11.72 -1.78
CA SER A 54 13.05 10.91 -1.76
C SER A 54 13.78 11.04 -0.44
N SER A 55 14.70 10.09 -0.18
CA SER A 55 15.49 10.06 1.05
C SER A 55 14.60 10.08 2.32
N VAL A 56 13.49 9.36 2.32
CA VAL A 56 12.60 9.27 3.49
C VAL A 56 13.35 8.66 4.66
N ILE A 57 13.46 9.41 5.75
CA ILE A 57 14.13 9.01 6.99
C ILE A 57 13.15 8.87 8.16
N THR A 58 12.05 9.62 8.12
CA THR A 58 11.01 9.59 9.16
C THR A 58 9.71 9.06 8.58
N PRO A 59 9.32 7.83 8.92
CA PRO A 59 8.11 7.24 8.39
C PRO A 59 6.88 7.82 9.07
N THR A 60 5.83 8.07 8.26
CA THR A 60 4.53 8.56 8.73
C THR A 60 3.39 7.76 8.12
N LEU A 61 2.25 7.78 8.79
CA LEU A 61 1.01 7.20 8.31
C LEU A 61 -0.04 8.30 8.19
N THR A 62 -0.54 8.56 6.99
CA THR A 62 -1.59 9.56 6.76
C THR A 62 -2.93 8.87 6.61
N LYS A 63 -3.84 9.08 7.55
CA LYS A 63 -5.19 8.55 7.56
C LYS A 63 -6.14 9.44 6.75
N PHE A 64 -6.86 8.84 5.82
CA PHE A 64 -7.96 9.42 5.06
C PHE A 64 -9.26 8.75 5.49
N SER A 65 -10.09 9.48 6.23
CA SER A 65 -11.34 8.95 6.76
C SER A 65 -12.51 9.25 5.81
N PRO A 66 -13.31 8.26 5.41
CA PRO A 66 -14.52 8.48 4.63
C PRO A 66 -15.60 9.16 5.48
N ALA A 67 -16.55 9.84 4.85
CA ALA A 67 -17.70 10.43 5.52
C ALA A 67 -18.55 9.38 6.26
N LYS A 68 -18.64 8.17 5.70
CA LYS A 68 -19.31 7.02 6.30
C LYS A 68 -18.43 5.78 6.15
N ALA A 69 -17.79 5.38 7.25
CA ALA A 69 -16.91 4.21 7.25
C ALA A 69 -17.70 2.89 7.26
N ASN A 70 -17.21 1.88 6.51
CA ASN A 70 -17.76 0.52 6.50
C ASN A 70 -16.96 -0.47 7.39
N GLY A 71 -15.95 0.04 8.11
CA GLY A 71 -15.07 -0.73 8.97
C GLY A 71 -13.83 -1.32 8.27
N MET A 72 -13.79 -1.38 6.95
CA MET A 72 -12.62 -1.85 6.21
C MET A 72 -11.55 -0.76 6.12
N SER A 73 -10.28 -1.17 6.08
CA SER A 73 -9.16 -0.25 5.89
C SER A 73 -8.08 -0.83 4.98
N VAL A 74 -7.33 0.05 4.30
CA VAL A 74 -6.24 -0.31 3.40
C VAL A 74 -5.02 0.57 3.67
N ILE A 75 -3.88 -0.04 3.94
CA ILE A 75 -2.58 0.62 4.02
C ILE A 75 -1.99 0.64 2.62
N ILE A 76 -1.66 1.82 2.10
CA ILE A 76 -1.23 2.06 0.72
C ILE A 76 0.25 2.37 0.73
N CYS A 77 1.04 1.56 0.01
CA CYS A 77 2.49 1.70 -0.17
C CYS A 77 2.76 2.24 -1.59
N PRO A 78 3.07 3.54 -1.76
CA PRO A 78 3.39 4.11 -3.07
C PRO A 78 4.65 3.47 -3.68
N GLY A 79 4.72 3.43 -5.01
CA GLY A 79 5.91 2.99 -5.74
C GLY A 79 6.99 4.06 -5.86
N GLY A 80 8.00 3.75 -6.68
CA GLY A 80 9.12 4.64 -6.97
C GLY A 80 10.48 3.96 -6.86
N GLY A 81 10.53 2.63 -7.09
CA GLY A 81 11.77 1.86 -7.22
C GLY A 81 12.59 1.77 -5.93
N TYR A 82 12.01 2.00 -4.76
CA TYR A 82 12.71 2.19 -3.48
C TYR A 82 13.69 3.38 -3.45
N GLY A 83 13.73 4.22 -4.47
CA GLY A 83 14.53 5.45 -4.50
C GLY A 83 13.72 6.71 -4.19
N ARG A 84 12.39 6.61 -4.29
CA ARG A 84 11.43 7.70 -4.01
C ARG A 84 10.04 7.11 -3.75
N LEU A 85 9.10 7.97 -3.33
CA LEU A 85 7.67 7.65 -3.21
C LEU A 85 6.86 8.51 -4.18
N ALA A 86 6.01 7.91 -4.99
CA ALA A 86 5.03 8.57 -5.84
C ALA A 86 3.76 8.87 -5.02
N ILE A 87 3.89 9.78 -4.03
CA ILE A 87 2.96 9.91 -2.90
C ILE A 87 1.55 10.35 -3.32
N ASP A 88 1.41 11.12 -4.41
CA ASP A 88 0.11 11.61 -4.85
C ASP A 88 -0.68 10.52 -5.57
N HIS A 89 -0.28 10.17 -6.80
CA HIS A 89 -1.10 9.31 -7.69
C HIS A 89 -1.11 7.83 -7.29
N GLU A 90 -0.13 7.35 -6.51
CA GLU A 90 -0.09 5.98 -5.97
C GLU A 90 -0.35 5.94 -4.45
N GLY A 91 -0.70 7.08 -3.85
CA GLY A 91 -0.99 7.21 -2.42
C GLY A 91 -2.29 7.97 -2.17
N VAL A 92 -2.21 9.30 -2.20
CA VAL A 92 -3.32 10.21 -1.83
C VAL A 92 -4.56 10.00 -2.70
N ASP A 93 -4.41 9.90 -4.03
CA ASP A 93 -5.55 9.72 -4.93
C ASP A 93 -6.23 8.37 -4.72
N ILE A 94 -5.45 7.34 -4.43
CA ILE A 94 -5.96 6.00 -4.11
C ILE A 94 -6.73 6.02 -2.78
N ALA A 95 -6.19 6.67 -1.75
CA ALA A 95 -6.86 6.79 -0.45
C ALA A 95 -8.21 7.53 -0.59
N LYS A 96 -8.25 8.60 -1.39
CA LYS A 96 -9.50 9.31 -1.71
C LYS A 96 -10.49 8.42 -2.46
N ALA A 97 -10.03 7.59 -3.40
CA ALA A 97 -10.90 6.66 -4.12
C ALA A 97 -11.50 5.60 -3.18
N PHE A 98 -10.70 5.03 -2.27
CA PHE A 98 -11.22 4.12 -1.24
C PHE A 98 -12.25 4.79 -0.33
N ASN A 99 -12.08 6.06 -0.01
CA ASN A 99 -13.05 6.78 0.82
C ASN A 99 -14.44 6.90 0.15
N GLN A 100 -14.51 6.93 -1.19
CA GLN A 100 -15.80 6.90 -1.91
C GLN A 100 -16.53 5.56 -1.71
N LEU A 101 -15.80 4.50 -1.39
CA LEU A 101 -16.34 3.17 -1.06
C LEU A 101 -16.62 2.98 0.45
N GLY A 102 -16.44 4.02 1.27
CA GLY A 102 -16.54 3.91 2.73
C GLY A 102 -15.35 3.22 3.39
N ILE A 103 -14.26 2.98 2.66
CA ILE A 103 -13.04 2.32 3.16
C ILE A 103 -12.06 3.38 3.66
N THR A 104 -11.51 3.21 4.85
CA THR A 104 -10.47 4.11 5.37
C THR A 104 -9.13 3.82 4.70
N GLY A 105 -8.56 4.82 4.01
CA GLY A 105 -7.25 4.74 3.40
C GLY A 105 -6.14 5.22 4.35
N PHE A 106 -5.02 4.51 4.38
CA PHE A 106 -3.82 4.93 5.10
C PHE A 106 -2.65 4.98 4.12
N VAL A 107 -2.12 6.17 3.84
CA VAL A 107 -0.93 6.31 2.99
C VAL A 107 0.30 6.18 3.86
N LEU A 108 1.13 5.18 3.57
CA LEU A 108 2.38 4.93 4.28
C LEU A 108 3.55 5.62 3.56
N LYS A 109 4.11 6.66 4.20
CA LYS A 109 5.41 7.21 3.84
C LYS A 109 6.47 6.35 4.53
N TYR A 110 6.88 5.25 3.91
CA TYR A 110 7.86 4.33 4.47
C TYR A 110 9.30 4.80 4.21
N ARG A 111 10.23 4.46 5.10
CA ARG A 111 11.66 4.75 4.92
C ARG A 111 12.19 4.11 3.65
N LEU A 112 12.98 4.87 2.90
CA LEU A 112 13.64 4.36 1.71
C LEU A 112 14.98 3.70 2.07
N PRO A 113 15.30 2.52 1.48
CA PRO A 113 16.51 1.78 1.82
C PRO A 113 17.79 2.60 1.63
N ASN A 114 18.52 2.83 2.70
CA ASN A 114 19.77 3.58 2.68
C ASN A 114 20.66 3.18 3.86
N ASP A 115 21.87 2.73 3.58
CA ASP A 115 22.84 2.29 4.59
C ASP A 115 23.30 3.41 5.54
N SER A 116 23.11 4.69 5.16
CA SER A 116 23.42 5.84 6.00
C SER A 116 22.36 6.14 7.06
N ILE A 117 21.15 5.60 6.92
CA ILE A 117 20.01 5.91 7.83
C ILE A 117 19.47 4.68 8.55
N MET A 118 19.85 3.47 8.13
CA MET A 118 19.37 2.20 8.69
C MET A 118 20.52 1.27 9.02
N VAL A 119 20.36 0.48 10.09
CA VAL A 119 21.27 -0.62 10.41
C VAL A 119 21.16 -1.71 9.35
N ASP A 120 19.93 -2.07 8.96
CA ASP A 120 19.64 -2.98 7.86
C ASP A 120 18.60 -2.34 6.93
N LYS A 121 19.06 -1.92 5.75
CA LYS A 121 18.18 -1.30 4.76
C LYS A 121 17.24 -2.29 4.09
N THR A 122 17.55 -3.58 4.10
CA THR A 122 16.74 -4.60 3.42
C THR A 122 15.42 -4.84 4.15
N THR A 123 15.42 -4.68 5.46
CA THR A 123 14.26 -4.89 6.33
C THR A 123 13.56 -3.60 6.75
N GLY A 124 14.21 -2.44 6.62
CA GLY A 124 13.66 -1.15 7.06
C GLY A 124 12.26 -0.83 6.51
N PRO A 125 12.01 -0.93 5.20
CA PRO A 125 10.66 -0.73 4.64
C PRO A 125 9.63 -1.73 5.18
N LEU A 126 10.00 -3.01 5.33
CA LEU A 126 9.13 -4.04 5.90
C LEU A 126 8.78 -3.74 7.36
N GLN A 127 9.76 -3.26 8.14
CA GLN A 127 9.56 -2.80 9.51
C GLN A 127 8.45 -1.74 9.60
N ASP A 128 8.50 -0.77 8.70
CA ASP A 128 7.51 0.31 8.63
C ASP A 128 6.13 -0.20 8.20
N ALA A 129 6.06 -1.12 7.23
CA ALA A 129 4.81 -1.72 6.79
C ALA A 129 4.18 -2.58 7.90
N GLN A 130 4.96 -3.39 8.60
CA GLN A 130 4.50 -4.18 9.73
C GLN A 130 4.02 -3.28 10.89
N GLN A 131 4.73 -2.18 11.17
CA GLN A 131 4.32 -1.23 12.20
C GLN A 131 3.03 -0.51 11.81
N ALA A 132 2.83 -0.17 10.53
CA ALA A 132 1.57 0.41 10.06
C ALA A 132 0.38 -0.55 10.27
N ILE A 133 0.54 -1.83 9.91
CA ILE A 133 -0.50 -2.85 10.15
C ILE A 133 -0.80 -2.98 11.65
N ARG A 134 0.24 -3.03 12.49
CA ARG A 134 0.11 -3.11 13.96
C ARG A 134 -0.65 -1.92 14.51
N MET A 135 -0.25 -0.70 14.14
CA MET A 135 -0.88 0.55 14.59
C MET A 135 -2.36 0.59 14.19
N VAL A 136 -2.69 0.29 12.93
CA VAL A 136 -4.08 0.29 12.45
C VAL A 136 -4.91 -0.75 13.20
N ARG A 137 -4.36 -1.94 13.46
CA ARG A 137 -5.04 -3.01 14.18
C ARG A 137 -5.31 -2.65 15.64
N GLN A 138 -4.34 -2.05 16.32
CA GLN A 138 -4.49 -1.59 17.71
C GLN A 138 -5.47 -0.44 17.85
N GLN A 139 -5.48 0.48 16.90
CA GLN A 139 -6.35 1.65 16.92
C GLN A 139 -7.74 1.39 16.31
N SER A 140 -8.02 0.16 15.88
CA SER A 140 -9.25 -0.19 15.15
C SER A 140 -10.51 0.26 15.89
N ALA A 141 -10.61 -0.02 17.17
CA ALA A 141 -11.78 0.35 17.97
C ALA A 141 -11.95 1.88 18.03
N ALA A 142 -10.87 2.63 18.28
CA ALA A 142 -10.90 4.09 18.37
C ALA A 142 -11.21 4.77 17.02
N TRP A 143 -10.87 4.10 15.90
CA TRP A 143 -11.09 4.62 14.56
C TRP A 143 -12.34 4.06 13.86
N GLY A 144 -13.15 3.25 14.56
CA GLY A 144 -14.33 2.62 13.99
C GLY A 144 -14.05 1.60 12.89
N LEU A 145 -12.90 0.91 12.99
CA LEU A 145 -12.45 -0.10 12.03
C LEU A 145 -12.67 -1.51 12.55
N ASN A 146 -12.74 -2.47 11.61
CA ASN A 146 -12.72 -3.88 11.95
C ASN A 146 -11.27 -4.40 11.92
N PRO A 147 -10.69 -4.91 13.02
CA PRO A 147 -9.32 -5.38 13.08
C PRO A 147 -9.05 -6.64 12.23
N ALA A 148 -10.10 -7.30 11.72
CA ALA A 148 -10.02 -8.44 10.81
C ALA A 148 -10.23 -8.05 9.32
N LYS A 149 -10.30 -6.74 9.00
CA LYS A 149 -10.48 -6.21 7.63
C LYS A 149 -9.45 -5.12 7.31
N ILE A 150 -8.18 -5.40 7.55
CA ILE A 150 -7.05 -4.49 7.31
C ILE A 150 -6.24 -5.03 6.14
N GLY A 151 -6.36 -4.40 4.97
CA GLY A 151 -5.58 -4.74 3.79
C GLY A 151 -4.28 -3.96 3.67
N ILE A 152 -3.38 -4.49 2.85
CA ILE A 152 -2.21 -3.77 2.38
C ILE A 152 -2.26 -3.68 0.86
N MET A 153 -1.91 -2.52 0.32
CA MET A 153 -1.87 -2.25 -1.11
C MET A 153 -0.53 -1.67 -1.50
N GLY A 154 -0.04 -2.00 -2.69
CA GLY A 154 1.17 -1.35 -3.17
C GLY A 154 1.29 -1.33 -4.69
N PHE A 155 2.04 -0.35 -5.17
CA PHE A 155 2.30 -0.08 -6.58
C PHE A 155 3.79 -0.30 -6.87
N SER A 156 4.14 -0.98 -7.95
CA SER A 156 5.54 -1.12 -8.37
C SER A 156 6.45 -1.64 -7.23
N ALA A 157 7.47 -0.90 -6.81
CA ALA A 157 8.29 -1.23 -5.64
C ALA A 157 7.50 -1.21 -4.32
N GLY A 158 6.45 -0.37 -4.19
CA GLY A 158 5.49 -0.45 -3.09
C GLY A 158 4.65 -1.72 -3.14
N GLY A 159 4.41 -2.28 -4.33
CA GLY A 159 3.84 -3.62 -4.53
C GLY A 159 4.77 -4.73 -4.03
N HIS A 160 6.08 -4.55 -4.20
CA HIS A 160 7.06 -5.43 -3.57
C HIS A 160 6.95 -5.37 -2.04
N LEU A 161 6.92 -4.17 -1.46
CA LEU A 161 6.76 -3.99 -0.03
C LEU A 161 5.45 -4.60 0.50
N ALA A 162 4.33 -4.37 -0.20
CA ALA A 162 3.03 -4.94 0.17
C ALA A 162 3.02 -6.47 0.10
N SER A 163 3.60 -7.06 -0.95
CA SER A 163 3.72 -8.52 -1.07
C SER A 163 4.72 -9.10 -0.06
N THR A 164 5.79 -8.37 0.28
CA THR A 164 6.70 -8.79 1.36
C THR A 164 5.96 -8.82 2.71
N ALA A 165 5.18 -7.78 3.05
CA ALA A 165 4.38 -7.79 4.27
C ALA A 165 3.32 -8.93 4.27
N ALA A 166 2.76 -9.26 3.10
CA ALA A 166 1.78 -10.33 2.93
C ALA A 166 2.36 -11.75 2.99
N THR A 167 3.68 -11.91 2.88
CA THR A 167 4.35 -13.22 2.89
C THR A 167 5.26 -13.42 4.09
N HIS A 168 5.82 -12.32 4.65
CA HIS A 168 6.79 -12.37 5.77
C HIS A 168 6.19 -11.96 7.13
N PHE A 169 4.88 -12.10 7.31
CA PHE A 169 4.20 -11.71 8.55
C PHE A 169 4.60 -12.54 9.77
N ASN A 170 5.22 -13.70 9.58
CA ASN A 170 5.81 -14.52 10.67
C ASN A 170 7.27 -14.13 10.99
N MET A 171 7.89 -13.30 10.15
CA MET A 171 9.22 -12.76 10.35
C MET A 171 9.09 -11.30 10.80
N LEU A 172 9.21 -11.04 12.10
CA LEU A 172 9.18 -9.66 12.59
C LEU A 172 10.45 -8.93 12.17
N ALA A 173 10.32 -7.88 11.37
CA ALA A 173 11.44 -7.06 10.94
C ALA A 173 12.00 -6.20 12.09
N ASP A 174 11.16 -5.85 13.08
CA ASP A 174 11.60 -5.28 14.35
C ASP A 174 11.74 -6.40 15.39
N GLN A 175 12.98 -6.84 15.63
CA GLN A 175 13.32 -7.87 16.63
C GLN A 175 13.30 -7.33 18.08
N THR A 176 13.15 -6.03 18.28
CA THR A 176 13.16 -5.40 19.61
C THR A 176 11.76 -5.27 20.20
N THR A 177 10.72 -5.37 19.38
CA THR A 177 9.33 -5.26 19.83
C THR A 177 8.90 -6.46 20.68
N LYS A 178 8.22 -6.17 21.78
CA LYS A 178 7.51 -7.17 22.61
C LYS A 178 6.01 -7.23 22.27
N ASP A 179 5.57 -6.43 21.33
CA ASP A 179 4.18 -6.34 20.92
C ASP A 179 3.80 -7.55 20.05
N THR A 180 2.82 -8.31 20.49
CA THR A 180 2.34 -9.53 19.83
C THR A 180 1.16 -9.30 18.90
N THR A 181 0.75 -8.05 18.69
CA THR A 181 -0.32 -7.72 17.73
C THR A 181 0.07 -8.21 16.34
N SER A 182 -0.82 -8.96 15.70
CA SER A 182 -0.58 -9.54 14.38
C SER A 182 -0.25 -8.46 13.35
N VAL A 183 0.83 -8.68 12.61
CA VAL A 183 1.27 -7.85 11.48
C VAL A 183 0.89 -8.48 10.13
N ARG A 184 0.10 -9.57 10.13
CA ARG A 184 -0.43 -10.17 8.92
C ARG A 184 -1.57 -9.30 8.38
N PRO A 185 -1.50 -8.80 7.14
CA PRO A 185 -2.64 -8.14 6.52
C PRO A 185 -3.75 -9.16 6.23
N ASP A 186 -5.01 -8.71 6.22
CA ASP A 186 -6.14 -9.59 5.98
C ASP A 186 -6.38 -9.83 4.48
N PHE A 187 -5.89 -8.95 3.63
CA PHE A 187 -5.83 -9.09 2.17
C PHE A 187 -4.71 -8.23 1.58
N ALA A 188 -4.27 -8.53 0.34
CA ALA A 188 -3.24 -7.80 -0.39
C ALA A 188 -3.74 -7.34 -1.77
N ILE A 189 -3.39 -6.10 -2.17
CA ILE A 189 -3.71 -5.51 -3.47
C ILE A 189 -2.39 -5.08 -4.13
N LEU A 190 -2.07 -5.65 -5.28
CA LEU A 190 -0.76 -5.54 -5.91
C LEU A 190 -0.92 -5.00 -7.34
N ILE A 191 -0.51 -3.75 -7.56
CA ILE A 191 -0.71 -3.07 -8.84
C ILE A 191 0.64 -2.91 -9.55
N TYR A 192 0.77 -3.54 -10.71
CA TYR A 192 2.03 -3.70 -11.48
C TYR A 192 3.23 -3.93 -10.55
N PRO A 193 3.14 -4.90 -9.63
CA PRO A 193 4.09 -5.04 -8.54
C PRO A 193 5.43 -5.56 -9.04
N VAL A 194 6.52 -5.06 -8.45
CA VAL A 194 7.75 -5.84 -8.36
C VAL A 194 7.47 -6.99 -7.38
N ILE A 195 7.86 -8.21 -7.74
CA ILE A 195 7.63 -9.42 -6.92
C ILE A 195 8.92 -10.22 -6.79
N SER A 196 9.55 -10.52 -7.93
CA SER A 196 10.74 -11.38 -7.99
C SER A 196 12.01 -10.56 -8.16
N PHE A 197 13.05 -11.02 -7.50
CA PHE A 197 14.41 -10.52 -7.73
C PHE A 197 15.29 -11.51 -8.51
N ASP A 198 14.67 -12.54 -9.12
CA ASP A 198 15.29 -13.35 -10.17
C ASP A 198 15.68 -12.44 -11.33
N ASP A 199 16.96 -12.49 -11.76
CA ASP A 199 17.52 -11.59 -12.75
C ASP A 199 16.82 -11.61 -14.11
N SER A 200 16.09 -12.70 -14.43
CA SER A 200 15.33 -12.81 -15.68
C SER A 200 14.12 -11.88 -15.75
N ILE A 201 13.54 -11.48 -14.58
CA ILE A 201 12.32 -10.65 -14.52
C ILE A 201 12.42 -9.52 -13.49
N ALA A 202 13.56 -9.38 -12.81
CA ALA A 202 13.72 -8.40 -11.75
C ALA A 202 13.68 -6.96 -12.28
N HIS A 203 12.97 -6.08 -11.58
CA HIS A 203 13.22 -4.64 -11.71
C HIS A 203 14.55 -4.30 -11.03
N LYS A 204 15.61 -4.17 -11.84
CA LYS A 204 17.01 -4.00 -11.36
C LYS A 204 17.18 -2.84 -10.39
N GLY A 205 16.47 -1.71 -10.63
CA GLY A 205 16.50 -0.54 -9.76
C GLY A 205 16.01 -0.85 -8.35
N SER A 206 14.85 -1.50 -8.22
CA SER A 206 14.30 -1.90 -6.91
C SER A 206 15.20 -2.91 -6.19
N LYS A 207 15.72 -3.91 -6.91
CA LYS A 207 16.66 -4.90 -6.39
C LYS A 207 17.91 -4.23 -5.81
N THR A 208 18.54 -3.34 -6.58
CA THR A 208 19.76 -2.64 -6.16
C THR A 208 19.52 -1.69 -4.99
N ASN A 209 18.41 -0.93 -5.02
CA ASN A 209 18.11 0.01 -3.94
C ASN A 209 17.85 -0.74 -2.62
N LEU A 210 17.08 -1.83 -2.65
CA LEU A 210 16.76 -2.59 -1.45
C LEU A 210 17.98 -3.34 -0.91
N MET A 211 18.67 -4.11 -1.75
CA MET A 211 19.69 -5.08 -1.31
C MET A 211 21.13 -4.68 -1.63
N GLY A 212 21.34 -3.62 -2.42
CA GLY A 212 22.68 -3.26 -2.92
C GLY A 212 23.02 -3.92 -4.25
N LYS A 213 24.26 -3.70 -4.71
CA LYS A 213 24.70 -4.15 -6.04
C LYS A 213 24.96 -5.67 -6.12
N ASN A 214 25.35 -6.28 -5.01
CA ASN A 214 25.79 -7.68 -4.94
C ASN A 214 25.03 -8.42 -3.84
N PRO A 215 23.70 -8.63 -3.96
CA PRO A 215 22.95 -9.41 -2.99
C PRO A 215 23.37 -10.88 -3.05
N THR A 216 23.32 -11.56 -1.90
CA THR A 216 23.52 -13.00 -1.85
C THR A 216 22.34 -13.75 -2.48
N ALA A 217 22.56 -15.00 -2.88
CA ALA A 217 21.48 -15.85 -3.41
C ALA A 217 20.35 -16.02 -2.39
N ASP A 218 20.66 -16.11 -1.10
CA ASP A 218 19.67 -16.21 -0.02
C ASP A 218 18.84 -14.93 0.12
N GLN A 219 19.45 -13.75 -0.01
CA GLN A 219 18.72 -12.47 -0.03
C GLN A 219 17.80 -12.40 -1.24
N VAL A 220 18.28 -12.76 -2.43
CA VAL A 220 17.45 -12.80 -3.65
C VAL A 220 16.26 -13.74 -3.46
N LYS A 221 16.50 -14.94 -2.92
CA LYS A 221 15.44 -15.91 -2.62
C LYS A 221 14.47 -15.39 -1.56
N LEU A 222 14.96 -14.79 -0.48
CA LEU A 222 14.14 -14.27 0.61
C LEU A 222 13.19 -13.17 0.13
N PHE A 223 13.69 -12.24 -0.70
CA PHE A 223 12.91 -11.11 -1.21
C PHE A 223 12.27 -11.36 -2.59
N SER A 224 12.29 -12.59 -3.10
CA SER A 224 11.45 -13.03 -4.21
C SER A 224 10.14 -13.57 -3.64
N ASN A 225 9.13 -12.70 -3.59
CA ASN A 225 7.92 -12.92 -2.80
C ASN A 225 7.04 -14.07 -3.30
N GLU A 226 7.13 -14.42 -4.59
CA GLU A 226 6.46 -15.61 -5.14
C GLU A 226 6.97 -16.91 -4.53
N LEU A 227 8.23 -16.91 -4.04
CA LEU A 227 8.83 -18.07 -3.35
C LEU A 227 8.43 -18.16 -1.87
N GLN A 228 7.83 -17.10 -1.33
CA GLN A 228 7.47 -16.98 0.08
C GLN A 228 5.98 -17.16 0.35
N VAL A 229 5.17 -17.35 -0.70
CA VAL A 229 3.73 -17.61 -0.56
C VAL A 229 3.51 -18.95 0.13
N THR A 230 2.70 -18.95 1.16
CA THR A 230 2.29 -20.14 1.92
C THR A 230 0.76 -20.23 1.97
N LYS A 231 0.20 -21.33 2.43
CA LYS A 231 -1.25 -21.49 2.66
C LYS A 231 -1.84 -20.47 3.64
N ASN A 232 -0.99 -19.81 4.43
CA ASN A 232 -1.40 -18.79 5.40
C ASN A 232 -1.26 -17.36 4.86
N SER A 233 -0.76 -17.18 3.63
CA SER A 233 -0.74 -15.87 2.98
C SER A 233 -2.16 -15.35 2.77
N PRO A 234 -2.41 -14.03 2.87
CA PRO A 234 -3.74 -13.47 2.69
C PRO A 234 -4.21 -13.57 1.24
N PRO A 235 -5.54 -13.53 0.99
CA PRO A 235 -6.08 -13.36 -0.36
C PRO A 235 -5.44 -12.18 -1.09
N ALA A 236 -5.27 -12.31 -2.42
CA ALA A 236 -4.55 -11.32 -3.21
C ALA A 236 -5.33 -10.90 -4.47
N PHE A 237 -5.31 -9.59 -4.76
CA PHE A 237 -5.79 -9.02 -6.01
C PHE A 237 -4.63 -8.40 -6.78
N LEU A 238 -4.49 -8.71 -8.07
CA LEU A 238 -3.37 -8.25 -8.89
C LEU A 238 -3.86 -7.56 -10.16
N VAL A 239 -3.14 -6.50 -10.57
CA VAL A 239 -3.36 -5.83 -11.86
C VAL A 239 -2.01 -5.57 -12.52
N HIS A 240 -1.92 -5.84 -13.84
CA HIS A 240 -0.70 -5.54 -14.61
C HIS A 240 -1.03 -5.26 -16.08
N ALA A 241 -0.12 -4.60 -16.80
CA ALA A 241 -0.17 -4.49 -18.24
C ALA A 241 0.86 -5.41 -18.90
N GLY A 242 0.45 -6.11 -19.97
CA GLY A 242 1.32 -7.05 -20.68
C GLY A 242 2.49 -6.38 -21.42
N ASP A 243 2.37 -5.08 -21.71
CA ASP A 243 3.40 -4.26 -22.36
C ASP A 243 4.25 -3.45 -21.37
N ASP A 244 4.24 -3.79 -20.08
CA ASP A 244 5.07 -3.13 -19.07
C ASP A 244 6.56 -3.42 -19.31
N GLY A 245 7.28 -2.42 -19.85
CA GLY A 245 8.71 -2.51 -20.14
C GLY A 245 9.61 -2.19 -18.93
N THR A 246 9.04 -1.83 -17.78
CA THR A 246 9.79 -1.50 -16.56
C THR A 246 9.79 -2.65 -15.56
N VAL A 247 8.61 -3.22 -15.30
CA VAL A 247 8.41 -4.39 -14.46
C VAL A 247 7.72 -5.46 -15.29
N PRO A 248 8.42 -6.52 -15.73
CA PRO A 248 7.83 -7.58 -16.54
C PRO A 248 6.57 -8.16 -15.89
N VAL A 249 5.52 -8.36 -16.69
CA VAL A 249 4.22 -8.89 -16.24
C VAL A 249 4.33 -10.24 -15.54
N GLU A 250 5.40 -10.99 -15.82
CA GLU A 250 5.75 -12.27 -15.19
C GLU A 250 5.85 -12.15 -13.66
N ASN A 251 6.16 -10.96 -13.12
CA ASN A 251 6.13 -10.72 -11.68
C ASN A 251 4.74 -11.04 -11.10
N SER A 252 3.68 -10.48 -11.67
CA SER A 252 2.29 -10.76 -11.25
C SER A 252 1.89 -12.21 -11.53
N ILE A 253 2.26 -12.74 -12.68
CA ILE A 253 1.93 -14.12 -13.08
C ILE A 253 2.53 -15.12 -12.10
N ARG A 254 3.83 -14.99 -11.76
CA ARG A 254 4.49 -15.90 -10.81
C ARG A 254 3.87 -15.82 -9.41
N TYR A 255 3.53 -14.63 -8.93
CA TYR A 255 2.87 -14.48 -7.62
C TYR A 255 1.48 -15.13 -7.62
N TYR A 256 0.67 -14.88 -8.65
CA TYR A 256 -0.64 -15.50 -8.81
C TYR A 256 -0.53 -17.03 -8.84
N GLN A 257 0.39 -17.59 -9.63
CA GLN A 257 0.63 -19.04 -9.68
C GLN A 257 1.04 -19.60 -8.32
N ALA A 258 1.88 -18.88 -7.57
CA ALA A 258 2.26 -19.28 -6.22
C ALA A 258 1.06 -19.28 -5.26
N CYS A 259 0.15 -18.30 -5.36
CA CYS A 259 -1.11 -18.28 -4.60
C CYS A 259 -1.95 -19.53 -4.92
N ILE A 260 -2.20 -19.82 -6.19
CA ILE A 260 -3.00 -20.99 -6.61
C ILE A 260 -2.37 -22.28 -6.11
N LYS A 261 -1.05 -22.45 -6.28
CA LYS A 261 -0.30 -23.62 -5.80
C LYS A 261 -0.47 -23.86 -4.29
N ASN A 262 -0.53 -22.77 -3.52
CA ASN A 262 -0.67 -22.82 -2.05
C ASN A 262 -2.15 -22.74 -1.59
N LYS A 263 -3.12 -22.80 -2.51
CA LYS A 263 -4.57 -22.71 -2.22
C LYS A 263 -4.97 -21.39 -1.56
N VAL A 264 -4.26 -20.32 -1.87
CA VAL A 264 -4.60 -18.95 -1.49
C VAL A 264 -5.53 -18.37 -2.55
N VAL A 265 -6.63 -17.76 -2.14
CA VAL A 265 -7.56 -17.08 -3.05
C VAL A 265 -6.84 -15.91 -3.71
N ALA A 266 -6.84 -15.88 -5.04
CA ALA A 266 -6.24 -14.79 -5.79
C ALA A 266 -7.05 -14.48 -7.05
N GLU A 267 -7.15 -13.18 -7.39
CA GLU A 267 -7.74 -12.68 -8.62
C GLU A 267 -6.71 -11.80 -9.33
N MET A 268 -6.58 -11.97 -10.66
CA MET A 268 -5.61 -11.22 -11.46
C MET A 268 -6.24 -10.68 -12.74
N HIS A 269 -6.02 -9.39 -13.00
CA HIS A 269 -6.44 -8.70 -14.22
C HIS A 269 -5.24 -8.25 -15.03
N LEU A 270 -5.14 -8.73 -16.26
CA LEU A 270 -4.08 -8.36 -17.20
C LEU A 270 -4.67 -7.54 -18.35
N TYR A 271 -4.12 -6.36 -18.56
CA TYR A 271 -4.43 -5.53 -19.71
C TYR A 271 -3.40 -5.77 -20.82
N PRO A 272 -3.81 -5.82 -22.11
CA PRO A 272 -2.86 -5.95 -23.21
C PRO A 272 -1.85 -4.81 -23.25
N LYS A 273 -2.29 -3.59 -22.91
CA LYS A 273 -1.50 -2.35 -22.91
C LYS A 273 -1.75 -1.51 -21.68
N GLY A 274 -0.81 -0.62 -21.37
CA GLY A 274 -0.87 0.31 -20.25
C GLY A 274 0.51 0.80 -19.83
N GLY A 275 1.55 0.04 -20.16
CA GLY A 275 2.91 0.31 -19.70
C GLY A 275 3.01 0.24 -18.19
N HIS A 276 3.98 0.96 -17.62
CA HIS A 276 4.21 1.02 -16.18
C HIS A 276 3.69 2.32 -15.56
N GLY A 277 3.15 2.25 -14.33
CA GLY A 277 2.86 3.46 -13.54
C GLY A 277 1.55 4.17 -13.93
N PHE A 278 0.57 3.46 -14.49
CA PHE A 278 -0.71 4.06 -14.90
C PHE A 278 -1.61 4.47 -13.72
N GLY A 279 -1.29 4.11 -12.48
CA GLY A 279 -2.06 4.47 -11.29
C GLY A 279 -3.52 4.04 -11.40
N MET A 280 -4.44 4.96 -11.12
CA MET A 280 -5.89 4.71 -11.25
C MET A 280 -6.35 4.56 -12.70
N ASN A 281 -5.63 5.12 -13.68
CA ASN A 281 -6.13 5.31 -15.03
C ASN A 281 -5.23 4.69 -16.08
N ASN A 282 -5.52 3.45 -16.47
CA ASN A 282 -4.98 2.91 -17.72
C ASN A 282 -5.71 3.58 -18.89
N LYS A 283 -5.01 4.47 -19.60
CA LYS A 283 -5.58 5.27 -20.72
C LYS A 283 -5.84 4.45 -21.99
N THR A 284 -5.38 3.20 -22.03
CA THR A 284 -5.50 2.33 -23.20
C THR A 284 -6.81 1.53 -23.25
N THR A 285 -7.62 1.60 -22.18
CA THR A 285 -8.89 0.89 -22.04
C THR A 285 -9.92 1.72 -21.27
N ASN A 286 -11.19 1.45 -21.52
CA ASN A 286 -12.31 1.97 -20.74
C ASN A 286 -12.60 1.13 -19.51
N ASP A 287 -12.05 -0.09 -19.39
CA ASP A 287 -12.19 -0.94 -18.22
C ASP A 287 -11.43 -0.32 -17.03
N LYS A 288 -12.10 -0.28 -15.88
CA LYS A 288 -11.53 0.30 -14.66
C LYS A 288 -11.17 -0.82 -13.69
N TRP A 289 -9.89 -1.07 -13.50
CA TRP A 289 -9.43 -2.08 -12.55
C TRP A 289 -9.95 -1.84 -11.12
N PHE A 290 -10.21 -0.58 -10.76
CA PHE A 290 -10.73 -0.24 -9.44
C PHE A 290 -12.18 -0.72 -9.23
N ASP A 291 -12.99 -0.78 -10.31
CA ASP A 291 -14.33 -1.38 -10.26
C ASP A 291 -14.23 -2.91 -10.06
N ARG A 292 -13.24 -3.55 -10.70
CA ARG A 292 -12.94 -4.97 -10.49
C ARG A 292 -12.50 -5.24 -9.04
N LEU A 293 -11.59 -4.40 -8.52
CA LEU A 293 -11.18 -4.45 -7.13
C LEU A 293 -12.37 -4.29 -6.17
N THR A 294 -13.28 -3.35 -6.46
CA THR A 294 -14.49 -3.15 -5.64
C THR A 294 -15.35 -4.41 -5.56
N ASN A 295 -15.57 -5.07 -6.70
CA ASN A 295 -16.30 -6.34 -6.75
C ASN A 295 -15.59 -7.43 -5.94
N TRP A 296 -14.27 -7.55 -6.10
CA TRP A 296 -13.47 -8.52 -5.34
C TRP A 296 -13.51 -8.26 -3.84
N LEU A 297 -13.37 -7.01 -3.40
CA LEU A 297 -13.46 -6.64 -1.98
C LEU A 297 -14.81 -7.00 -1.38
N ASN A 298 -15.91 -6.89 -2.14
CA ASN A 298 -17.23 -7.31 -1.69
C ASN A 298 -17.36 -8.84 -1.59
N ALA A 299 -16.62 -9.59 -2.41
CA ALA A 299 -16.68 -11.06 -2.43
C ALA A 299 -15.87 -11.73 -1.32
N ILE A 300 -14.80 -11.07 -0.81
CA ILE A 300 -13.94 -11.61 0.27
C ILE A 300 -14.38 -11.19 1.68
N GLN A 301 -15.51 -10.49 1.80
CA GLN A 301 -16.04 -9.98 3.07
C GLN A 301 -16.61 -11.07 3.99
#